data_f4a7dce973ebd12476d514e1d34fc349
#
_entry.id   f4a7dce973ebd12476d514e1d34fc349
#
_cell.length_a   1.000
_cell.length_b   1.000
_cell.length_c   1.000
_cell.angle_alpha   90.00
_cell.angle_beta   90.00
_cell.angle_gamma   90.00
#
_symmetry.space_group_name_H-M   'P 1'
#
loop_
_entity.id
_entity.type
_entity.pdbx_description
1 polymer ?
#
loop_
_entity_poly.entity_id
_entity_poly.type
_entity_poly.pdbx_seq_one_letter_code
_entity_poly.pdbx_strand_id
1 'polypeptide(L)'
;RGMEEAVGKSMALLMRVGIETHAHKFPGELSGGQQQRVAIARGLAMDPIAMLFDEPTSALDPEMINEVLDVMVKLAQEGMTMMVVTHEMEFARKVAHRVIFMDEGRIAEDAKKEDFFGKPRSERAQQFLSKILHH
;
A
#
# COMPACT_ATOMS: atom_id res chain seq x y z
N ARG A 1 -15.77 -16.87 17.64
CA ARG A 1 -15.40 -17.88 16.65
C ARG A 1 -14.63 -19.02 17.30
N GLY A 2 -14.79 -20.25 16.82
CA GLY A 2 -14.00 -21.37 17.28
C GLY A 2 -12.55 -21.30 16.81
N MET A 3 -11.69 -22.08 17.48
CA MET A 3 -10.26 -22.13 17.16
C MET A 3 -10.00 -22.54 15.69
N GLU A 4 -10.71 -23.56 15.21
CA GLU A 4 -10.54 -24.02 13.83
C GLU A 4 -10.92 -22.95 12.81
N GLU A 5 -11.99 -22.21 13.08
CA GLU A 5 -12.43 -21.10 12.22
C GLU A 5 -11.38 -19.98 12.21
N ALA A 6 -10.83 -19.64 13.38
CA ALA A 6 -9.82 -18.61 13.50
C ALA A 6 -8.54 -19.00 12.75
N VAL A 7 -8.09 -20.25 12.88
CA VAL A 7 -6.92 -20.74 12.17
C VAL A 7 -7.15 -20.73 10.65
N GLY A 8 -8.31 -21.19 10.21
CA GLY A 8 -8.66 -21.19 8.78
C GLY A 8 -8.69 -19.78 8.19
N LYS A 9 -9.30 -18.82 8.90
CA LYS A 9 -9.31 -17.43 8.46
C LYS A 9 -7.90 -16.84 8.40
N SER A 10 -7.10 -17.10 9.42
CA SER A 10 -5.72 -16.61 9.48
C SER A 10 -4.88 -17.15 8.32
N MET A 11 -4.97 -18.44 8.05
CA MET A 11 -4.24 -19.05 6.93
C MET A 11 -4.68 -18.47 5.59
N ALA A 12 -5.99 -18.28 5.39
CA ALA A 12 -6.50 -17.69 4.16
C ALA A 12 -5.96 -16.27 3.95
N LEU A 13 -5.85 -15.48 5.02
CA LEU A 13 -5.30 -14.13 4.96
C LEU A 13 -3.80 -14.13 4.65
N LEU A 14 -3.05 -15.05 5.25
CA LEU A 14 -1.62 -15.19 4.95
C LEU A 14 -1.40 -15.60 3.49
N MET A 15 -2.27 -16.45 2.94
CA MET A 15 -2.23 -16.80 1.52
C MET A 15 -2.50 -15.58 0.63
N ARG A 16 -3.47 -14.72 1.01
CA ARG A 16 -3.76 -13.49 0.25
C ARG A 16 -2.57 -12.57 0.13
N VAL A 17 -1.73 -12.51 1.17
CA VAL A 17 -0.54 -11.66 1.16
C VAL A 17 0.73 -12.42 0.79
N GLY A 18 0.63 -13.71 0.47
CA GLY A 18 1.70 -14.50 -0.11
C GLY A 18 2.76 -14.99 0.86
N ILE A 19 2.42 -15.17 2.14
CA ILE A 19 3.38 -15.60 3.16
C ILE A 19 2.91 -16.81 3.98
N GLU A 20 2.04 -17.62 3.45
CA GLU A 20 1.50 -18.80 4.13
C GLU A 20 2.59 -19.78 4.54
N THR A 21 3.69 -19.87 3.81
CA THR A 21 4.82 -20.75 4.14
C THR A 21 5.57 -20.30 5.39
N HIS A 22 5.34 -19.07 5.85
CA HIS A 22 5.99 -18.51 7.04
C HIS A 22 5.03 -18.41 8.23
N ALA A 23 3.88 -19.10 8.17
CA ALA A 23 2.80 -18.99 9.16
C ALA A 23 3.25 -19.32 10.60
N HIS A 24 4.24 -20.19 10.76
CA HIS A 24 4.71 -20.63 12.09
C HIS A 24 5.96 -19.89 12.55
N LYS A 25 6.40 -18.88 11.84
CA LYS A 25 7.58 -18.09 12.23
C LYS A 25 7.20 -16.95 13.17
N PHE A 26 8.14 -16.63 14.06
CA PHE A 26 8.00 -15.43 14.89
C PHE A 26 8.37 -14.17 14.10
N PRO A 27 7.85 -12.99 14.49
CA PRO A 27 8.13 -11.75 13.76
C PRO A 27 9.61 -11.47 13.52
N GLY A 28 10.48 -11.77 14.47
CA GLY A 28 11.92 -11.56 14.32
C GLY A 28 12.59 -12.42 13.26
N GLU A 29 11.91 -13.49 12.80
CA GLU A 29 12.42 -14.39 11.77
C GLU A 29 12.01 -13.96 10.35
N LEU A 30 11.20 -12.91 10.24
CA LEU A 30 10.65 -12.43 8.98
C LEU A 30 11.44 -11.25 8.44
N SER A 31 11.55 -11.13 7.12
CA SER A 31 12.07 -9.93 6.47
C SER A 31 11.15 -8.74 6.73
N GLY A 32 11.65 -7.52 6.48
CA GLY A 32 10.83 -6.31 6.61
C GLY A 32 9.58 -6.35 5.74
N GLY A 33 9.72 -6.80 4.49
CA GLY A 33 8.58 -6.93 3.57
C GLY A 33 7.59 -8.00 4.02
N GLN A 34 8.08 -9.11 4.58
CA GLN A 34 7.22 -10.15 5.14
C GLN A 34 6.47 -9.64 6.36
N GLN A 35 7.14 -8.91 7.26
CA GLN A 35 6.49 -8.30 8.43
C GLN A 35 5.40 -7.31 7.99
N GLN A 36 5.65 -6.54 6.95
CA GLN A 36 4.67 -5.58 6.43
C GLN A 36 3.46 -6.30 5.85
N ARG A 37 3.67 -7.42 5.15
CA ARG A 37 2.56 -8.21 4.63
C ARG A 37 1.74 -8.85 5.75
N VAL A 38 2.37 -9.26 6.85
CA VAL A 38 1.64 -9.73 8.04
C VAL A 38 0.79 -8.60 8.61
N ALA A 39 1.33 -7.39 8.67
CA ALA A 39 0.57 -6.23 9.16
C ALA A 39 -0.67 -5.97 8.29
N ILE A 40 -0.55 -6.12 6.98
CA ILE A 40 -1.69 -5.99 6.05
C ILE A 40 -2.72 -7.10 6.34
N ALA A 41 -2.26 -8.33 6.47
CA ALA A 41 -3.16 -9.46 6.78
C ALA A 41 -3.89 -9.24 8.11
N ARG A 42 -3.20 -8.71 9.10
CA ARG A 42 -3.80 -8.40 10.41
C ARG A 42 -4.90 -7.34 10.26
N GLY A 43 -4.66 -6.31 9.46
CA GLY A 43 -5.68 -5.31 9.16
C GLY A 43 -6.90 -5.92 8.47
N LEU A 44 -6.66 -6.80 7.49
CA LEU A 44 -7.74 -7.48 6.77
C LEU A 44 -8.55 -8.41 7.67
N ALA A 45 -7.93 -8.96 8.73
CA ALA A 45 -8.61 -9.85 9.67
C ALA A 45 -9.78 -9.19 10.39
N MET A 46 -9.80 -7.88 10.44
CA MET A 46 -10.88 -7.11 11.06
C MET A 46 -12.08 -6.88 10.12
N ASP A 47 -12.04 -7.43 8.90
CA ASP A 47 -13.05 -7.22 7.86
C ASP A 47 -13.37 -5.73 7.66
N PRO A 48 -12.36 -4.91 7.34
CA PRO A 48 -12.53 -3.45 7.31
C PRO A 48 -13.32 -2.98 6.09
N ILE A 49 -14.03 -1.87 6.24
CA ILE A 49 -14.68 -1.17 5.12
C ILE A 49 -13.63 -0.44 4.29
N ALA A 50 -12.61 0.09 4.95
CA ALA A 50 -11.51 0.80 4.31
C ALA A 50 -10.21 0.54 5.05
N MET A 51 -9.08 0.59 4.33
CA MET A 51 -7.76 0.44 4.91
C MET A 51 -6.96 1.71 4.73
N LEU A 52 -6.21 2.07 5.76
CA LEU A 52 -5.33 3.24 5.76
C LEU A 52 -3.88 2.75 5.82
N PHE A 53 -3.06 3.24 4.88
CA PHE A 53 -1.63 2.91 4.81
C PHE A 53 -0.83 4.20 4.94
N ASP A 54 0.10 4.22 5.88
CA ASP A 54 0.98 5.38 6.08
C ASP A 54 2.41 4.98 5.74
N GLU A 55 2.83 5.33 4.53
CA GLU A 55 4.16 5.05 3.99
C GLU A 55 4.58 3.57 4.18
N PRO A 56 3.80 2.62 3.64
CA PRO A 56 4.02 1.20 3.93
C PRO A 56 5.35 0.63 3.44
N THR A 57 6.05 1.33 2.56
CA THR A 57 7.31 0.86 1.99
C THR A 57 8.53 1.70 2.38
N SER A 58 8.36 2.74 3.20
CA SER A 58 9.42 3.73 3.47
C SER A 58 10.67 3.16 4.14
N ALA A 59 10.54 2.09 4.92
CA ALA A 59 11.66 1.49 5.65
C ALA A 59 12.15 0.18 4.99
N LEU A 60 11.77 -0.08 3.76
CA LEU A 60 12.08 -1.34 3.08
C LEU A 60 13.15 -1.19 2.00
N ASP A 61 13.91 -2.25 1.78
CA ASP A 61 14.84 -2.35 0.66
C ASP A 61 14.05 -2.47 -0.65
N PRO A 62 14.64 -2.05 -1.79
CA PRO A 62 13.93 -2.07 -3.08
C PRO A 62 13.28 -3.41 -3.45
N GLU A 63 13.91 -4.52 -3.12
CA GLU A 63 13.36 -5.85 -3.41
C GLU A 63 12.08 -6.11 -2.63
N MET A 64 12.04 -5.67 -1.37
CA MET A 64 10.88 -5.84 -0.48
C MET A 64 9.74 -4.90 -0.84
N ILE A 65 10.05 -3.72 -1.38
CA ILE A 65 9.05 -2.73 -1.77
C ILE A 65 8.07 -3.33 -2.78
N ASN A 66 8.58 -3.98 -3.81
CA ASN A 66 7.73 -4.55 -4.86
C ASN A 66 6.80 -5.63 -4.33
N GLU A 67 7.28 -6.47 -3.40
CA GLU A 67 6.45 -7.51 -2.79
C GLU A 67 5.24 -6.91 -2.05
N VAL A 68 5.46 -5.84 -1.31
CA VAL A 68 4.38 -5.17 -0.56
C VAL A 68 3.43 -4.44 -1.52
N LEU A 69 3.97 -3.72 -2.51
CA LEU A 69 3.15 -3.01 -3.47
C LEU A 69 2.29 -3.95 -4.31
N ASP A 70 2.81 -5.13 -4.66
CA ASP A 70 2.03 -6.12 -5.42
C ASP A 70 0.80 -6.59 -4.63
N VAL A 71 0.95 -6.80 -3.33
CA VAL A 71 -0.19 -7.13 -2.45
C VAL A 71 -1.22 -5.99 -2.46
N MET A 72 -0.75 -4.75 -2.34
CA MET A 72 -1.65 -3.58 -2.33
C MET A 72 -2.35 -3.39 -3.67
N VAL A 73 -1.66 -3.66 -4.78
CA VAL A 73 -2.28 -3.63 -6.11
C VAL A 73 -3.43 -4.63 -6.21
N LYS A 74 -3.21 -5.86 -5.72
CA LYS A 74 -4.25 -6.89 -5.73
C LYS A 74 -5.45 -6.48 -4.90
N LEU A 75 -5.24 -5.91 -3.72
CA LEU A 75 -6.34 -5.41 -2.89
C LEU A 75 -7.12 -4.31 -3.61
N ALA A 76 -6.44 -3.40 -4.28
CA ALA A 76 -7.09 -2.34 -5.05
C ALA A 76 -7.93 -2.92 -6.19
N GLN A 77 -7.41 -3.92 -6.89
CA GLN A 77 -8.12 -4.59 -7.98
C GLN A 77 -9.36 -5.34 -7.49
N GLU A 78 -9.32 -5.83 -6.25
CA GLU A 78 -10.46 -6.49 -5.62
C GLU A 78 -11.53 -5.52 -5.14
N GLY A 79 -11.29 -4.21 -5.27
CA GLY A 79 -12.25 -3.18 -4.88
C GLY A 79 -12.14 -2.70 -3.45
N MET A 80 -11.05 -3.02 -2.75
CA MET A 80 -10.83 -2.53 -1.38
C MET A 80 -10.67 -1.01 -1.40
N THR A 81 -11.44 -0.31 -0.58
CA THR A 81 -11.29 1.13 -0.39
C THR A 81 -10.03 1.39 0.43
N MET A 82 -9.13 2.20 -0.11
CA MET A 82 -7.85 2.47 0.54
C MET A 82 -7.49 3.95 0.48
N MET A 83 -6.87 4.43 1.55
CA MET A 83 -6.17 5.72 1.56
C MET A 83 -4.70 5.42 1.84
N VAL A 84 -3.81 5.84 0.95
CA VAL A 84 -2.39 5.49 1.01
C VAL A 84 -1.54 6.76 0.99
N VAL A 85 -0.73 6.94 2.02
CA VAL A 85 0.32 7.97 2.02
C VAL A 85 1.58 7.30 1.49
N THR A 86 2.12 7.79 0.38
CA THR A 86 3.24 7.12 -0.29
C THR A 86 4.04 8.08 -1.15
N HIS A 87 5.31 7.73 -1.36
CA HIS A 87 6.17 8.36 -2.36
C HIS A 87 6.28 7.49 -3.64
N GLU A 88 5.60 6.35 -3.66
CA GLU A 88 5.67 5.40 -4.77
C GLU A 88 4.73 5.84 -5.89
N MET A 89 5.23 6.67 -6.80
CA MET A 89 4.40 7.32 -7.82
C MET A 89 3.93 6.38 -8.92
N GLU A 90 4.72 5.39 -9.28
CA GLU A 90 4.29 4.39 -10.27
C GLU A 90 3.14 3.54 -9.72
N PHE A 91 3.20 3.19 -8.42
CA PHE A 91 2.09 2.53 -7.75
C PHE A 91 0.83 3.42 -7.75
N ALA A 92 0.98 4.67 -7.36
CA ALA A 92 -0.15 5.62 -7.33
C ALA A 92 -0.77 5.78 -8.72
N ARG A 93 0.06 5.90 -9.77
CA ARG A 93 -0.42 6.00 -11.14
C ARG A 93 -1.22 4.77 -11.55
N LYS A 94 -0.78 3.59 -11.09
CA LYS A 94 -1.42 2.33 -11.46
C LYS A 94 -2.78 2.13 -10.81
N VAL A 95 -2.93 2.48 -9.54
CA VAL A 95 -4.11 2.07 -8.75
C VAL A 95 -4.97 3.22 -8.24
N ALA A 96 -4.48 4.43 -8.15
CA ALA A 96 -5.23 5.53 -7.57
C ALA A 96 -6.40 5.95 -8.46
N HIS A 97 -7.47 6.40 -7.85
CA HIS A 97 -8.57 7.08 -8.53
C HIS A 97 -8.43 8.60 -8.36
N ARG A 98 -7.94 9.00 -7.21
CA ARG A 98 -7.78 10.39 -6.80
C ARG A 98 -6.43 10.55 -6.12
N VAL A 99 -5.75 11.65 -6.39
CA VAL A 99 -4.46 11.97 -5.81
C VAL A 99 -4.56 13.29 -5.07
N ILE A 100 -4.07 13.29 -3.83
CA ILE A 100 -4.00 14.49 -3.01
C ILE A 100 -2.53 14.76 -2.75
N PHE A 101 -2.03 15.89 -3.25
CA PHE A 101 -0.65 16.30 -3.06
C PHE A 101 -0.58 17.28 -1.90
N MET A 102 0.26 16.95 -0.91
CA MET A 102 0.41 17.79 0.28
C MET A 102 1.78 18.46 0.29
N ASP A 103 1.79 19.71 0.71
CA ASP A 103 3.01 20.51 0.82
C ASP A 103 2.87 21.46 2.00
N GLU A 104 3.88 21.47 2.87
CA GLU A 104 3.91 22.35 4.07
C GLU A 104 2.65 22.24 4.93
N GLY A 105 2.17 21.00 5.13
CA GLY A 105 0.99 20.74 5.97
C GLY A 105 -0.34 21.13 5.36
N ARG A 106 -0.37 21.44 4.06
CA ARG A 106 -1.58 21.85 3.36
C ARG A 106 -1.80 21.00 2.12
N ILE A 107 -3.04 20.92 1.69
CA ILE A 107 -3.39 20.29 0.41
C ILE A 107 -3.04 21.27 -0.70
N ALA A 108 -2.01 20.95 -1.48
CA ALA A 108 -1.60 21.80 -2.60
C ALA A 108 -2.39 21.48 -3.87
N GLU A 109 -2.77 20.22 -4.04
CA GLU A 109 -3.57 19.79 -5.18
C GLU A 109 -4.40 18.58 -4.82
N ASP A 110 -5.61 18.52 -5.37
CA ASP A 110 -6.56 17.42 -5.20
C ASP A 110 -7.21 17.18 -6.54
N ALA A 111 -6.87 16.08 -7.20
CA ALA A 111 -7.29 15.85 -8.58
C ALA A 111 -7.47 14.36 -8.86
N LYS A 112 -8.18 14.08 -9.95
CA LYS A 112 -8.21 12.72 -10.50
C LYS A 112 -6.80 12.33 -10.91
N LYS A 113 -6.51 11.03 -10.86
CA LYS A 113 -5.19 10.49 -11.20
C LYS A 113 -4.70 10.98 -12.56
N GLU A 114 -5.55 10.94 -13.56
CA GLU A 114 -5.19 11.33 -14.92
C GLU A 114 -4.78 12.80 -15.00
N ASP A 115 -5.48 13.65 -14.28
CA ASP A 115 -5.17 15.09 -14.26
C ASP A 115 -3.89 15.36 -13.47
N PHE A 116 -3.70 14.70 -12.34
CA PHE A 116 -2.52 14.91 -11.52
C PHE A 116 -1.23 14.50 -12.24
N PHE A 117 -1.23 13.32 -12.85
CA PHE A 117 -0.02 12.81 -13.53
C PHE A 117 0.16 13.40 -14.93
N GLY A 118 -0.93 13.74 -15.61
CA GLY A 118 -0.87 14.27 -16.95
C GLY A 118 -0.59 15.76 -16.99
N LYS A 119 -1.27 16.53 -16.15
CA LYS A 119 -1.16 17.98 -16.14
C LYS A 119 -1.42 18.55 -14.75
N PRO A 120 -0.45 18.41 -13.83
CA PRO A 120 -0.61 18.94 -12.47
C PRO A 120 -0.73 20.47 -12.51
N ARG A 121 -1.63 21.00 -11.69
CA ARG A 121 -1.90 22.45 -11.62
C ARG A 121 -0.93 23.17 -10.71
N SER A 122 -0.58 22.55 -9.59
CA SER A 122 0.29 23.15 -8.60
C SER A 122 1.75 23.15 -9.09
N GLU A 123 2.43 24.29 -8.92
CA GLU A 123 3.85 24.39 -9.27
C GLU A 123 4.70 23.38 -8.49
N ARG A 124 4.38 23.21 -7.19
CA ARG A 124 5.09 22.23 -6.37
C ARG A 124 4.88 20.80 -6.84
N ALA A 125 3.67 20.46 -7.25
CA ALA A 125 3.38 19.15 -7.81
C ALA A 125 4.15 18.94 -9.12
N GLN A 126 4.22 19.95 -9.97
CA GLN A 126 4.99 19.89 -11.20
C GLN A 126 6.46 19.62 -10.93
N GLN A 127 7.06 20.34 -9.97
CA GLN A 127 8.45 20.14 -9.58
C GLN A 127 8.69 18.75 -9.01
N PHE A 128 7.80 18.30 -8.13
CA PHE A 128 7.88 16.99 -7.51
C PHE A 128 7.86 15.87 -8.55
N LEU A 129 6.88 15.88 -9.44
CA LEU A 129 6.74 14.87 -10.48
C LEU A 129 7.91 14.90 -11.47
N SER A 130 8.39 16.10 -11.80
CA SER A 130 9.54 16.26 -12.68
C SER A 130 10.78 15.55 -12.13
N LYS A 131 11.02 15.68 -10.82
CA LYS A 131 12.18 15.03 -10.18
C LYS A 131 12.04 13.52 -10.08
N ILE A 132 10.85 13.02 -9.82
CA ILE A 132 10.63 11.59 -9.56
C ILE A 132 10.50 10.79 -10.85
N LEU A 133 9.74 11.29 -11.82
CA LEU A 133 9.40 10.54 -13.02
C LEU A 133 10.46 10.63 -14.13
N HIS A 134 11.43 11.53 -14.00
CA HIS A 134 12.49 11.69 -14.99
C HIS A 134 13.83 11.11 -14.52
N HIS A 135 13.81 10.29 -13.49
CA HIS A 135 15.01 9.58 -13.05
C HIS A 135 14.92 8.10 -13.44
#